data_d07109319081e03fd58fad2b4e24625a
#
_entry.id   d07109319081e03fd58fad2b4e24625a
#
_cell.length_a   1.000
_cell.length_b   1.000
_cell.length_c   1.000
_cell.angle_alpha   90.00
_cell.angle_beta   90.00
_cell.angle_gamma   90.00
#
_symmetry.space_group_name_H-M   'P 1'
#
loop_
_entity.id
_entity.type
_entity.pdbx_description
1 polymer ?
#
loop_
_entity_poly.entity_id
_entity_poly.type
_entity_poly.pdbx_seq_one_letter_code
_entity_poly.pdbx_strand_id
1 'polypeptide(L)'
;SVIQIPSREVTIGDEVILEAGDCIPADGKLIECASLKVDESALTGESISIEKNLDEVEEAAALGDQTNRVFSGSFVTYGRGRYEVTAIGMKTEVGKIADLMKNTSEKRTPLQVNLDDFGKKLSIMILILCGILFILSILRGDNILNAFLFAVALAVAAIPEALSSIVTIV
;
A
#
# COMPACT_ATOMS: atom_id res chain seq x y z
N SER A 1 13.94 29.10 -24.22
CA SER A 1 12.81 29.94 -23.75
C SER A 1 12.11 29.20 -22.59
N VAL A 2 11.86 29.92 -21.51
CA VAL A 2 11.09 29.39 -20.37
C VAL A 2 9.61 29.42 -20.75
N ILE A 3 8.91 28.30 -20.51
CA ILE A 3 7.46 28.15 -20.73
C ILE A 3 6.82 27.64 -19.44
N GLN A 4 5.57 27.99 -19.21
CA GLN A 4 4.80 27.46 -18.09
C GLN A 4 3.92 26.34 -18.58
N ILE A 5 4.07 25.15 -17.97
CA ILE A 5 3.31 23.95 -18.30
C ILE A 5 2.66 23.38 -17.04
N PRO A 6 1.54 22.63 -17.17
CA PRO A 6 0.99 21.87 -16.05
C PRO A 6 1.99 20.81 -15.55
N SER A 7 2.04 20.56 -14.23
CA SER A 7 2.96 19.58 -13.61
C SER A 7 2.83 18.16 -14.19
N ARG A 8 1.64 17.79 -14.67
CA ARG A 8 1.37 16.49 -15.34
C ARG A 8 2.04 16.32 -16.71
N GLU A 9 2.51 17.41 -17.31
CA GLU A 9 3.18 17.42 -18.62
C GLU A 9 4.70 17.43 -18.52
N VAL A 10 5.24 17.52 -17.30
CA VAL A 10 6.66 17.43 -17.01
C VAL A 10 7.18 16.04 -17.34
N THR A 11 8.31 15.97 -18.07
CA THR A 11 8.95 14.73 -18.51
C THR A 11 10.39 14.61 -18.03
N ILE A 12 10.94 13.40 -18.07
CA ILE A 12 12.34 13.17 -17.73
C ILE A 12 13.24 13.94 -18.71
N GLY A 13 14.22 14.66 -18.18
CA GLY A 13 15.15 15.50 -18.95
C GLY A 13 14.71 16.97 -19.08
N ASP A 14 13.50 17.32 -18.60
CA ASP A 14 13.09 18.72 -18.54
C ASP A 14 13.87 19.46 -17.46
N GLU A 15 14.18 20.73 -17.71
CA GLU A 15 14.73 21.63 -16.71
C GLU A 15 13.62 22.46 -16.07
N VAL A 16 13.47 22.36 -14.76
CA VAL A 16 12.44 23.07 -13.99
C VAL A 16 13.11 24.14 -13.13
N ILE A 17 12.53 25.35 -13.18
CA ILE A 17 12.93 26.48 -12.34
C ILE A 17 12.11 26.44 -11.06
N LEU A 18 12.76 26.64 -9.93
CA LEU A 18 12.18 26.67 -8.59
C LEU A 18 12.34 28.03 -7.94
N GLU A 19 11.27 28.53 -7.36
CA GLU A 19 11.25 29.75 -6.54
C GLU A 19 10.57 29.48 -5.19
N ALA A 20 10.81 30.34 -4.21
CA ALA A 20 10.19 30.21 -2.89
C ALA A 20 8.66 30.20 -2.99
N GLY A 21 8.00 29.19 -2.41
CA GLY A 21 6.55 28.94 -2.49
C GLY A 21 6.14 27.87 -3.49
N ASP A 22 7.05 27.42 -4.36
CA ASP A 22 6.74 26.39 -5.34
C ASP A 22 6.67 24.98 -4.71
N CYS A 23 5.78 24.16 -5.26
CA CYS A 23 5.75 22.74 -5.02
C CYS A 23 6.53 22.02 -6.13
N ILE A 24 7.42 21.10 -5.75
CA ILE A 24 8.26 20.35 -6.67
C ILE A 24 7.44 19.25 -7.34
N PRO A 25 7.27 19.27 -8.69
CA PRO A 25 6.37 18.35 -9.38
C PRO A 25 6.95 16.95 -9.62
N ALA A 26 8.29 16.81 -9.65
CA ALA A 26 8.99 15.59 -10.02
C ALA A 26 10.35 15.52 -9.33
N ASP A 27 10.90 14.30 -9.19
CA ASP A 27 12.25 14.15 -8.64
C ASP A 27 13.30 14.57 -9.66
N GLY A 28 14.36 15.21 -9.16
CA GLY A 28 15.43 15.65 -10.04
C GLY A 28 16.74 15.95 -9.35
N LYS A 29 17.75 16.23 -10.19
CA LYS A 29 19.08 16.63 -9.76
C LYS A 29 19.26 18.13 -9.97
N LEU A 30 19.75 18.84 -8.96
CA LEU A 30 20.00 20.26 -9.04
C LEU A 30 21.13 20.58 -10.05
N ILE A 31 20.88 21.59 -10.87
CA ILE A 31 21.84 22.16 -11.83
C ILE A 31 22.31 23.52 -11.33
N GLU A 32 21.40 24.30 -10.76
CA GLU A 32 21.69 25.62 -10.19
C GLU A 32 21.00 25.73 -8.84
N CYS A 33 21.69 26.39 -7.90
CA CYS A 33 21.22 26.58 -6.54
C CYS A 33 21.68 27.94 -5.99
N ALA A 34 20.72 28.73 -5.52
CA ALA A 34 20.99 30.02 -4.87
C ALA A 34 20.24 30.07 -3.55
N SER A 35 20.91 29.67 -2.46
CA SER A 35 20.35 29.58 -1.10
C SER A 35 19.02 28.84 -1.04
N LEU A 36 18.87 27.77 -1.84
CA LEU A 36 17.66 27.02 -1.94
C LEU A 36 17.44 26.21 -0.65
N LYS A 37 16.27 26.37 -0.03
CA LYS A 37 15.83 25.57 1.11
C LYS A 37 14.51 24.91 0.76
N VAL A 38 14.42 23.62 1.03
CA VAL A 38 13.27 22.78 0.68
C VAL A 38 12.76 22.06 1.93
N ASP A 39 11.47 22.09 2.13
CA ASP A 39 10.78 21.29 3.13
C ASP A 39 10.45 19.92 2.53
N GLU A 40 11.10 18.89 3.03
CA GLU A 40 10.95 17.50 2.62
C GLU A 40 10.28 16.64 3.73
N SER A 41 9.61 17.29 4.66
CA SER A 41 9.00 16.63 5.84
C SER A 41 8.04 15.48 5.48
N ALA A 42 7.35 15.59 4.35
CA ALA A 42 6.46 14.52 3.86
C ALA A 42 7.20 13.21 3.52
N LEU A 43 8.48 13.28 3.19
CA LEU A 43 9.33 12.13 2.83
C LEU A 43 10.24 11.67 3.97
N THR A 44 10.86 12.63 4.65
CA THR A 44 11.88 12.35 5.68
C THR A 44 11.30 12.28 7.09
N GLY A 45 10.12 12.88 7.30
CA GLY A 45 9.51 13.04 8.62
C GLY A 45 10.14 14.16 9.47
N GLU A 46 11.16 14.85 8.95
CA GLU A 46 11.84 15.95 9.63
C GLU A 46 11.20 17.29 9.27
N SER A 47 10.75 18.06 10.26
CA SER A 47 10.06 19.34 10.05
C SER A 47 11.00 20.52 9.80
N ILE A 48 12.27 20.27 9.47
CA ILE A 48 13.27 21.30 9.22
C ILE A 48 13.54 21.37 7.72
N SER A 49 13.51 22.61 7.15
CA SER A 49 13.87 22.81 5.75
C SER A 49 15.36 22.53 5.53
N ILE A 50 15.65 21.69 4.55
CA ILE A 50 17.01 21.28 4.19
C ILE A 50 17.59 22.30 3.22
N GLU A 51 18.80 22.77 3.51
CA GLU A 51 19.55 23.61 2.58
C GLU A 51 20.17 22.75 1.49
N LYS A 52 19.85 23.09 0.25
CA LYS A 52 20.31 22.35 -0.93
C LYS A 52 21.60 22.97 -1.48
N ASN A 53 22.44 22.11 -2.04
CA ASN A 53 23.70 22.51 -2.67
C ASN A 53 23.96 21.63 -3.91
N LEU A 54 25.07 21.86 -4.60
CA LEU A 54 25.47 21.12 -5.80
C LEU A 54 26.57 20.09 -5.53
N ASP A 55 26.92 19.87 -4.25
CA ASP A 55 27.97 18.92 -3.88
C ASP A 55 27.56 17.50 -4.29
N GLU A 56 28.54 16.71 -4.69
CA GLU A 56 28.29 15.32 -5.00
C GLU A 56 27.99 14.54 -3.72
N VAL A 57 26.84 13.89 -3.71
CA VAL A 57 26.37 13.01 -2.63
C VAL A 57 26.28 11.58 -3.15
N GLU A 58 26.65 10.60 -2.34
CA GLU A 58 26.49 9.19 -2.68
C GLU A 58 25.01 8.83 -2.90
N GLU A 59 24.70 8.09 -3.97
CA GLU A 59 23.33 7.65 -4.28
C GLU A 59 22.71 6.78 -3.18
N ALA A 60 23.54 6.14 -2.37
CA ALA A 60 23.12 5.32 -1.23
C ALA A 60 22.84 6.13 0.05
N ALA A 61 23.06 7.46 0.05
CA ALA A 61 22.76 8.31 1.19
C ALA A 61 21.26 8.34 1.50
N ALA A 62 20.90 8.56 2.77
CA ALA A 62 19.51 8.75 3.15
C ALA A 62 18.88 9.93 2.38
N LEU A 63 17.56 9.89 2.13
CA LEU A 63 16.87 10.91 1.32
C LEU A 63 17.14 12.35 1.85
N GLY A 64 17.12 12.55 3.17
CA GLY A 64 17.41 13.85 3.79
C GLY A 64 18.85 14.34 3.62
N ASP A 65 19.78 13.44 3.37
CA ASP A 65 21.21 13.77 3.16
C ASP A 65 21.53 14.04 1.68
N GLN A 66 20.61 13.78 0.77
CA GLN A 66 20.76 14.03 -0.66
C GLN A 66 20.54 15.51 -0.98
N THR A 67 21.49 16.35 -0.59
CA THR A 67 21.40 17.81 -0.72
C THR A 67 21.45 18.32 -2.15
N ASN A 68 21.93 17.52 -3.10
CA ASN A 68 22.02 17.83 -4.53
C ASN A 68 20.80 17.39 -5.34
N ARG A 69 19.77 16.89 -4.68
CA ARG A 69 18.52 16.43 -5.31
C ARG A 69 17.29 17.08 -4.68
N VAL A 70 16.23 17.10 -5.44
CA VAL A 70 14.91 17.55 -5.00
C VAL A 70 13.89 16.46 -5.28
N PHE A 71 12.85 16.38 -4.46
CA PHE A 71 11.87 15.32 -4.49
C PHE A 71 10.46 15.83 -4.71
N SER A 72 9.68 15.08 -5.47
CA SER A 72 8.28 15.38 -5.75
C SER A 72 7.45 15.49 -4.48
N GLY A 73 6.56 16.48 -4.41
CA GLY A 73 5.70 16.73 -3.26
C GLY A 73 6.35 17.56 -2.15
N SER A 74 7.62 17.95 -2.29
CA SER A 74 8.30 18.87 -1.38
C SER A 74 8.02 20.33 -1.75
N PHE A 75 8.24 21.25 -0.79
CA PHE A 75 7.99 22.67 -0.98
C PHE A 75 9.26 23.49 -0.85
N VAL A 76 9.45 24.45 -1.76
CA VAL A 76 10.55 25.43 -1.66
C VAL A 76 10.19 26.48 -0.62
N THR A 77 10.93 26.53 0.47
CA THR A 77 10.69 27.49 1.57
C THR A 77 11.48 28.78 1.41
N TYR A 78 12.64 28.72 0.74
CA TYR A 78 13.49 29.89 0.54
C TYR A 78 14.41 29.69 -0.67
N GLY A 79 14.84 30.81 -1.29
CA GLY A 79 15.79 30.82 -2.37
C GLY A 79 15.22 30.46 -3.72
N ARG A 80 16.10 30.10 -4.65
CA ARG A 80 15.77 29.69 -6.00
C ARG A 80 16.75 28.64 -6.52
N GLY A 81 16.31 27.84 -7.48
CA GLY A 81 17.19 26.86 -8.10
C GLY A 81 16.65 26.40 -9.46
N ARG A 82 17.41 25.57 -10.11
CA ARG A 82 17.02 24.86 -11.33
C ARG A 82 17.47 23.42 -11.22
N TYR A 83 16.62 22.49 -11.62
CA TYR A 83 16.94 21.07 -11.60
C TYR A 83 16.52 20.39 -12.87
N GLU A 84 17.19 19.31 -13.22
CA GLU A 84 16.83 18.39 -14.29
C GLU A 84 15.98 17.24 -13.72
N VAL A 85 14.84 16.98 -14.34
CA VAL A 85 13.92 15.90 -13.95
C VAL A 85 14.53 14.55 -14.24
N THR A 86 14.67 13.71 -13.21
CA THR A 86 15.23 12.36 -13.32
C THR A 86 14.19 11.26 -13.15
N ALA A 87 13.10 11.52 -12.43
CA ALA A 87 12.01 10.56 -12.24
C ALA A 87 10.65 11.25 -12.11
N ILE A 88 9.60 10.59 -12.65
CA ILE A 88 8.22 11.08 -12.66
C ILE A 88 7.23 10.02 -12.18
N GLY A 89 6.08 10.44 -11.66
CA GLY A 89 4.96 9.56 -11.29
C GLY A 89 5.36 8.48 -10.30
N MET A 90 5.05 7.22 -10.59
CA MET A 90 5.33 6.07 -9.71
C MET A 90 6.83 5.76 -9.56
N LYS A 91 7.70 6.36 -10.37
CA LYS A 91 9.15 6.21 -10.25
C LYS A 91 9.80 7.21 -9.29
N THR A 92 9.06 8.23 -8.85
CA THR A 92 9.51 9.16 -7.80
C THR A 92 9.58 8.45 -6.45
N GLU A 93 10.30 9.02 -5.48
CA GLU A 93 10.38 8.46 -4.12
C GLU A 93 8.99 8.38 -3.47
N VAL A 94 8.16 9.41 -3.63
CA VAL A 94 6.74 9.38 -3.19
C VAL A 94 5.96 8.27 -3.89
N GLY A 95 6.16 8.10 -5.19
CA GLY A 95 5.51 7.04 -5.98
C GLY A 95 5.87 5.64 -5.50
N LYS A 96 7.15 5.39 -5.18
CA LYS A 96 7.61 4.12 -4.61
C LYS A 96 6.95 3.82 -3.26
N ILE A 97 6.83 4.82 -2.38
CA ILE A 97 6.13 4.69 -1.09
C ILE A 97 4.65 4.34 -1.31
N ALA A 98 3.98 5.03 -2.24
CA ALA A 98 2.58 4.76 -2.57
C ALA A 98 2.36 3.33 -3.10
N ASP A 99 3.29 2.82 -3.92
CA ASP A 99 3.25 1.44 -4.43
C ASP A 99 3.46 0.40 -3.32
N LEU A 100 4.40 0.64 -2.41
CA LEU A 100 4.62 -0.20 -1.24
C LEU A 100 3.37 -0.25 -0.34
N MET A 101 2.71 0.89 -0.11
CA MET A 101 1.47 0.96 0.66
C MET A 101 0.34 0.17 0.00
N LYS A 102 0.19 0.30 -1.32
CA LYS A 102 -0.83 -0.42 -2.10
C LYS A 102 -0.63 -1.93 -2.07
N ASN A 103 0.63 -2.38 -2.18
CA ASN A 103 0.99 -3.80 -2.15
C ASN A 103 0.97 -4.39 -0.72
N THR A 104 0.97 -3.55 0.33
CA THR A 104 0.97 -4.00 1.73
C THR A 104 -0.46 -4.17 2.28
N SER A 105 -1.48 -3.60 1.64
CA SER A 105 -2.86 -3.57 2.15
C SER A 105 -3.60 -4.92 2.15
N GLU A 106 -3.03 -6.01 1.61
CA GLU A 106 -3.69 -7.33 1.54
C GLU A 106 -2.97 -8.47 2.27
N LYS A 107 -1.99 -8.21 3.11
CA LYS A 107 -1.40 -9.29 3.91
C LYS A 107 -2.37 -9.70 5.01
N ARG A 108 -3.10 -10.81 4.77
CA ARG A 108 -3.93 -11.46 5.80
C ARG A 108 -3.07 -11.72 7.05
N THR A 109 -3.61 -11.38 8.20
CA THR A 109 -2.89 -11.63 9.44
C THR A 109 -2.67 -13.13 9.66
N PRO A 110 -1.57 -13.56 10.32
CA PRO A 110 -1.36 -14.97 10.64
C PRO A 110 -2.55 -15.60 11.39
N LEU A 111 -3.25 -14.81 12.19
CA LEU A 111 -4.47 -15.23 12.89
C LEU A 111 -5.60 -15.55 11.92
N GLN A 112 -5.82 -14.70 10.91
CA GLN A 112 -6.86 -14.94 9.88
C GLN A 112 -6.58 -16.22 9.09
N VAL A 113 -5.33 -16.48 8.71
CA VAL A 113 -4.94 -17.70 7.99
C VAL A 113 -5.20 -18.94 8.85
N ASN A 114 -4.85 -18.91 10.12
CA ASN A 114 -5.07 -20.03 11.04
C ASN A 114 -6.58 -20.28 11.30
N LEU A 115 -7.39 -19.22 11.40
CA LEU A 115 -8.84 -19.34 11.54
C LEU A 115 -9.50 -19.90 10.29
N ASP A 116 -9.07 -19.50 9.10
CA ASP A 116 -9.56 -20.04 7.83
C ASP A 116 -9.24 -21.55 7.71
N ASP A 117 -8.02 -21.97 8.08
CA ASP A 117 -7.62 -23.37 8.07
C ASP A 117 -8.39 -24.20 9.10
N PHE A 118 -8.60 -23.66 10.29
CA PHE A 118 -9.43 -24.29 11.31
C PHE A 118 -10.88 -24.43 10.85
N GLY A 119 -11.46 -23.37 10.27
CA GLY A 119 -12.81 -23.39 9.71
C GLY A 119 -13.00 -24.43 8.62
N LYS A 120 -12.03 -24.56 7.70
CA LYS A 120 -12.04 -25.60 6.66
C LYS A 120 -12.02 -27.01 7.24
N LYS A 121 -11.11 -27.28 8.19
CA LYS A 121 -11.01 -28.60 8.84
C LYS A 121 -12.28 -28.95 9.60
N LEU A 122 -12.85 -27.99 10.31
CA LEU A 122 -14.10 -28.15 11.05
C LEU A 122 -15.27 -28.43 10.09
N SER A 123 -15.39 -27.70 8.99
CA SER A 123 -16.44 -27.91 7.97
C SER A 123 -16.37 -29.31 7.35
N ILE A 124 -15.18 -29.78 7.02
CA ILE A 124 -14.99 -31.14 6.49
C ILE A 124 -15.40 -32.21 7.52
N MET A 125 -15.04 -32.03 8.78
CA MET A 125 -15.40 -32.95 9.87
C MET A 125 -16.93 -33.01 10.05
N ILE A 126 -17.62 -31.87 10.01
CA ILE A 126 -19.07 -31.77 10.10
C ILE A 126 -19.73 -32.47 8.93
N LEU A 127 -19.25 -32.28 7.70
CA LEU A 127 -19.78 -32.96 6.50
C LEU A 127 -19.66 -34.48 6.60
N ILE A 128 -18.52 -34.98 7.08
CA ILE A 128 -18.32 -36.42 7.29
C ILE A 128 -19.33 -36.95 8.34
N LEU A 129 -19.48 -36.24 9.45
CA LEU A 129 -20.42 -36.63 10.51
C LEU A 129 -21.87 -36.65 10.00
N CYS A 130 -22.30 -35.60 9.26
CA CYS A 130 -23.63 -35.56 8.64
C CYS A 130 -23.83 -36.71 7.66
N GLY A 131 -22.81 -37.07 6.86
CA GLY A 131 -22.87 -38.22 5.97
C GLY A 131 -23.04 -39.54 6.71
N ILE A 132 -22.32 -39.74 7.81
CA ILE A 132 -22.46 -40.95 8.65
C ILE A 132 -23.88 -41.03 9.24
N LEU A 133 -24.39 -39.94 9.81
CA LEU A 133 -25.72 -39.89 10.39
C LEU A 133 -26.82 -40.13 9.33
N PHE A 134 -26.66 -39.59 8.14
CA PHE A 134 -27.54 -39.83 7.02
C PHE A 134 -27.61 -41.32 6.65
N ILE A 135 -26.46 -41.98 6.52
CA ILE A 135 -26.39 -43.43 6.22
C ILE A 135 -27.02 -44.24 7.33
N LEU A 136 -26.73 -43.93 8.60
CA LEU A 136 -27.31 -44.63 9.75
C LEU A 136 -28.85 -44.50 9.81
N SER A 137 -29.38 -43.31 9.47
CA SER A 137 -30.83 -43.06 9.43
C SER A 137 -31.50 -43.93 8.36
N ILE A 138 -30.90 -44.06 7.19
CA ILE A 138 -31.40 -44.95 6.12
C ILE A 138 -31.37 -46.43 6.55
N LEU A 139 -30.27 -46.85 7.19
CA LEU A 139 -30.13 -48.22 7.69
C LEU A 139 -31.16 -48.59 8.78
N ARG A 140 -31.64 -47.59 9.52
CA ARG A 140 -32.73 -47.74 10.51
C ARG A 140 -34.12 -47.85 9.88
N GLY A 141 -34.23 -47.58 8.58
CA GLY A 141 -35.51 -47.68 7.84
C GLY A 141 -36.29 -46.36 7.83
N ASP A 142 -35.65 -45.25 8.17
CA ASP A 142 -36.25 -43.93 8.06
C ASP A 142 -36.49 -43.53 6.59
N ASN A 143 -37.51 -42.72 6.37
CA ASN A 143 -37.78 -42.21 5.02
C ASN A 143 -36.60 -41.36 4.54
N ILE A 144 -36.09 -41.61 3.34
CA ILE A 144 -34.90 -40.93 2.74
C ILE A 144 -35.05 -39.42 2.80
N LEU A 145 -36.25 -38.89 2.55
CA LEU A 145 -36.51 -37.45 2.59
C LEU A 145 -36.31 -36.89 4.00
N ASN A 146 -36.77 -37.56 5.04
CA ASN A 146 -36.61 -37.12 6.42
C ASN A 146 -35.16 -37.20 6.88
N ALA A 147 -34.46 -38.28 6.51
CA ALA A 147 -33.01 -38.41 6.77
C ALA A 147 -32.19 -37.28 6.12
N PHE A 148 -32.54 -36.93 4.87
CA PHE A 148 -31.89 -35.82 4.16
C PHE A 148 -32.16 -34.46 4.84
N LEU A 149 -33.43 -34.17 5.14
CA LEU A 149 -33.79 -32.89 5.83
C LEU A 149 -33.10 -32.76 7.18
N PHE A 150 -33.00 -33.86 7.94
CA PHE A 150 -32.32 -33.87 9.22
C PHE A 150 -30.82 -33.62 9.06
N ALA A 151 -30.15 -34.25 8.09
CA ALA A 151 -28.73 -34.03 7.81
C ALA A 151 -28.45 -32.60 7.36
N VAL A 152 -29.32 -32.01 6.52
CA VAL A 152 -29.18 -30.59 6.08
C VAL A 152 -29.38 -29.63 7.25
N ALA A 153 -30.41 -29.84 8.10
CA ALA A 153 -30.66 -29.03 9.26
C ALA A 153 -29.47 -29.04 10.23
N LEU A 154 -28.87 -30.23 10.44
CA LEU A 154 -27.68 -30.36 11.28
C LEU A 154 -26.46 -29.67 10.67
N ALA A 155 -26.24 -29.77 9.37
CA ALA A 155 -25.15 -29.09 8.67
C ALA A 155 -25.26 -27.57 8.77
N VAL A 156 -26.46 -27.02 8.58
CA VAL A 156 -26.73 -25.59 8.71
C VAL A 156 -26.53 -25.10 10.15
N ALA A 157 -27.03 -25.86 11.14
CA ALA A 157 -26.85 -25.50 12.56
C ALA A 157 -25.39 -25.55 13.03
N ALA A 158 -24.56 -26.34 12.38
CA ALA A 158 -23.15 -26.52 12.74
C ALA A 158 -22.20 -25.54 12.01
N ILE A 159 -22.70 -24.72 11.07
CA ILE A 159 -21.89 -23.67 10.44
C ILE A 159 -21.58 -22.59 11.47
N PRO A 160 -20.29 -22.34 11.81
CA PRO A 160 -19.94 -21.33 12.79
C PRO A 160 -20.05 -19.92 12.17
N GLU A 161 -21.25 -19.33 12.16
CA GLU A 161 -21.48 -17.97 11.64
C GLU A 161 -20.62 -16.91 12.35
N ALA A 162 -20.24 -17.17 13.59
CA ALA A 162 -19.39 -16.27 14.36
C ALA A 162 -17.96 -16.12 13.81
N LEU A 163 -17.43 -17.12 13.09
CA LEU A 163 -16.07 -17.07 12.52
C LEU A 163 -15.98 -16.10 11.34
N SER A 164 -17.01 -15.98 10.52
CA SER A 164 -17.04 -15.04 9.39
C SER A 164 -17.26 -13.60 9.85
N SER A 165 -17.99 -13.37 10.94
CA SER A 165 -18.30 -12.05 11.46
C SER A 165 -17.12 -11.40 12.18
N ILE A 166 -16.25 -12.18 12.82
CA ILE A 166 -15.05 -11.67 13.52
C ILE A 166 -14.02 -11.15 12.52
N VAL A 167 -13.93 -11.72 11.33
CA VAL A 167 -13.00 -11.28 10.26
C VAL A 167 -13.41 -9.94 9.65
N THR A 168 -14.68 -9.53 9.79
CA THR A 168 -15.20 -8.29 9.19
C THR A 168 -15.10 -7.08 10.14
N ILE A 169 -14.85 -7.28 11.43
CA ILE A 169 -14.84 -6.23 12.47
C ILE A 169 -13.42 -5.77 12.84
N VAL A 170 -12.39 -6.45 12.37
CA VAL A 170 -10.97 -6.09 12.54
C VAL A 170 -10.39 -5.64 11.22
#